data_ee6f2ecf5e0a375fbc9b6c072e079780
#
_entry.id   ee6f2ecf5e0a375fbc9b6c072e079780
#
_cell.length_a   1.000
_cell.length_b   1.000
_cell.length_c   1.000
_cell.angle_alpha   90.00
_cell.angle_beta   90.00
_cell.angle_gamma   90.00
#
_symmetry.space_group_name_H-M   'P 1'
#
loop_
_entity.id
_entity.type
_entity.pdbx_description
1 polymer ?
#
loop_
_entity_poly.entity_id
_entity_poly.type
_entity_poly.pdbx_seq_one_letter_code
_entity_poly.pdbx_strand_id
1 'polypeptide(L)'
;MKPQNLLFIISDQHNRDLLGSYGHPMVETPNLDRLAANGTRFTNAYTNCPICVPARASLATGRYVHQIGYWDNAFPYEGQIESWGHQLRAQGHRVDSIGKLHFSRVEDDHGFTEEIEPLHVVDGTGDVLGCIRDDPPSRDKRSEITRAGPGDSTYLQYDLRNADNACRWLAQHQDEEKPWVLFLSFVCPHPPYIAPVDLFECYDLDQIQLLPQSDPDNWPTHPAIDRFRRFFAYHHALSEDIIRKLHAAYYGICTYLDRQIGRVLDILGEFGLSETTRVIYTSDHGDSLGARGLYGKFTMYEESAAVPLIMAGPDVPVGKVVETPVSLVDSCPTIAEAVGADVDFSDQPGQSLWEIANSPDQDRTVFSEYHAVGSKDAIYMLRDRQYKYVHYVNEPPQLFNLVTDPDECRDLVTNPNHQSILHDFDQRLNQILDPAAVNEQAHQDQTECIERNGGETAVRARGAFDNSPVPGEVPAFRVH
;
A
#
# COMPACT_ATOMS: atom_id res chain seq x y z
N MET A 1 -18.32 15.72 -14.16
CA MET A 1 -17.04 16.46 -14.06
C MET A 1 -16.48 16.67 -15.48
N LYS A 2 -15.76 17.78 -15.75
CA LYS A 2 -15.12 17.95 -17.07
C LYS A 2 -13.95 16.96 -17.20
N PRO A 3 -13.81 16.23 -18.34
CA PRO A 3 -12.64 15.38 -18.56
C PRO A 3 -11.32 16.16 -18.47
N GLN A 4 -10.35 15.62 -17.73
CA GLN A 4 -9.03 16.20 -17.50
C GLN A 4 -7.97 15.09 -17.50
N ASN A 5 -6.71 15.46 -17.69
CA ASN A 5 -5.60 14.55 -17.49
C ASN A 5 -5.55 14.06 -16.02
N LEU A 6 -4.95 12.92 -15.80
CA LEU A 6 -4.70 12.39 -14.46
C LEU A 6 -3.23 11.99 -14.30
N LEU A 7 -2.57 12.59 -13.31
CA LEU A 7 -1.31 12.11 -12.76
C LEU A 7 -1.63 11.33 -11.48
N PHE A 8 -1.57 9.99 -11.55
CA PHE A 8 -1.76 9.11 -10.41
C PHE A 8 -0.39 8.70 -9.85
N ILE A 9 -0.04 9.21 -8.68
CA ILE A 9 1.23 8.94 -8.00
C ILE A 9 0.99 7.93 -6.89
N ILE A 10 1.71 6.83 -6.89
CA ILE A 10 1.69 5.83 -5.81
C ILE A 10 3.09 5.55 -5.30
N SER A 11 3.25 5.49 -3.99
CA SER A 11 4.45 5.02 -3.31
C SER A 11 4.27 3.60 -2.80
N ASP A 12 5.37 2.94 -2.42
CA ASP A 12 5.32 1.63 -1.77
C ASP A 12 5.65 1.78 -0.29
N GLN A 13 4.73 1.31 0.56
CA GLN A 13 4.95 1.19 2.00
C GLN A 13 5.04 2.54 2.75
N HIS A 14 4.39 3.61 2.25
CA HIS A 14 4.38 4.90 2.93
C HIS A 14 3.32 4.91 4.05
N ASN A 15 3.79 4.96 5.29
CA ASN A 15 2.92 5.09 6.46
C ASN A 15 2.19 6.45 6.43
N ARG A 16 0.83 6.43 6.53
CA ARG A 16 -0.03 7.61 6.47
C ARG A 16 0.38 8.71 7.45
N ASP A 17 0.75 8.33 8.66
CA ASP A 17 1.00 9.27 9.74
C ASP A 17 2.37 9.96 9.65
N LEU A 18 3.19 9.57 8.65
CA LEU A 18 4.52 10.14 8.42
C LEU A 18 4.54 11.18 7.28
N LEU A 19 3.54 12.09 7.31
CA LEU A 19 3.47 13.28 6.47
C LEU A 19 3.09 14.49 7.33
N GLY A 20 3.64 15.66 7.00
CA GLY A 20 3.30 16.93 7.68
C GLY A 20 1.80 17.24 7.57
N SER A 21 1.19 17.03 6.41
CA SER A 21 -0.25 17.22 6.18
C SER A 21 -1.15 16.29 7.02
N TYR A 22 -0.63 15.17 7.53
CA TYR A 22 -1.33 14.30 8.48
C TYR A 22 -0.93 14.56 9.94
N GLY A 23 -0.12 15.59 10.17
CA GLY A 23 0.19 16.07 11.52
C GLY A 23 1.49 15.55 12.11
N HIS A 24 2.36 14.88 11.34
CA HIS A 24 3.66 14.45 11.85
C HIS A 24 4.54 15.66 12.16
N PRO A 25 5.11 15.76 13.39
CA PRO A 25 5.80 16.98 13.81
C PRO A 25 7.20 17.15 13.24
N MET A 26 7.82 16.10 12.69
CA MET A 26 9.23 16.11 12.30
C MET A 26 9.46 15.81 10.81
N VAL A 27 8.69 14.91 10.19
CA VAL A 27 8.91 14.51 8.79
C VAL A 27 8.65 15.68 7.85
N GLU A 28 9.63 15.98 7.00
CA GLU A 28 9.55 17.07 6.05
C GLU A 28 9.01 16.58 4.69
N THR A 29 7.76 16.92 4.40
CA THR A 29 7.07 16.57 3.14
C THR A 29 6.41 17.80 2.51
N PRO A 30 7.16 18.89 2.26
CA PRO A 30 6.58 20.18 1.87
C PRO A 30 5.82 20.15 0.53
N ASN A 31 6.16 19.25 -0.39
CA ASN A 31 5.48 19.15 -1.69
C ASN A 31 4.14 18.43 -1.56
N LEU A 32 4.07 17.33 -0.82
CA LEU A 32 2.83 16.63 -0.50
C LEU A 32 1.94 17.47 0.42
N ASP A 33 2.52 18.23 1.35
CA ASP A 33 1.77 19.14 2.21
C ASP A 33 1.16 20.28 1.38
N ARG A 34 1.91 20.83 0.41
CA ARG A 34 1.40 21.81 -0.57
C ARG A 34 0.29 21.22 -1.42
N LEU A 35 0.42 19.96 -1.87
CA LEU A 35 -0.61 19.26 -2.63
C LEU A 35 -1.89 19.13 -1.80
N ALA A 36 -1.79 18.70 -0.54
CA ALA A 36 -2.90 18.58 0.38
C ALA A 36 -3.58 19.94 0.68
N ALA A 37 -2.80 20.99 0.88
CA ALA A 37 -3.31 22.34 1.14
C ALA A 37 -4.08 22.91 -0.05
N ASN A 38 -3.69 22.56 -1.29
CA ASN A 38 -4.34 22.99 -2.53
C ASN A 38 -5.38 21.98 -3.05
N GLY A 39 -5.76 21.00 -2.26
CA GLY A 39 -6.67 19.95 -2.65
C GLY A 39 -7.51 19.37 -1.51
N THR A 40 -7.84 18.12 -1.61
CA THR A 40 -8.61 17.35 -0.64
C THR A 40 -7.75 16.23 -0.05
N ARG A 41 -7.73 16.10 1.26
CA ARG A 41 -7.06 15.04 2.00
C ARG A 41 -8.09 14.12 2.65
N PHE A 42 -7.90 12.80 2.52
CA PHE A 42 -8.73 11.78 3.16
C PHE A 42 -8.01 11.26 4.39
N THR A 43 -8.64 11.33 5.56
CA THR A 43 -8.03 10.88 6.83
C THR A 43 -8.14 9.38 7.06
N ASN A 44 -9.13 8.75 6.44
CA ASN A 44 -9.50 7.35 6.64
C ASN A 44 -9.43 6.57 5.32
N ALA A 45 -8.25 6.54 4.69
CA ALA A 45 -7.99 5.76 3.49
C ALA A 45 -7.25 4.47 3.83
N TYR A 46 -7.67 3.34 3.23
CA TYR A 46 -7.16 2.01 3.55
C TYR A 46 -6.80 1.21 2.31
N THR A 47 -5.73 0.41 2.43
CA THR A 47 -5.40 -0.62 1.45
C THR A 47 -6.41 -1.77 1.49
N ASN A 48 -6.59 -2.44 0.37
CA ASN A 48 -7.42 -3.64 0.28
C ASN A 48 -6.70 -4.90 0.76
N CYS A 49 -5.37 -4.85 0.77
CA CYS A 49 -4.52 -5.91 1.26
C CYS A 49 -3.17 -5.31 1.69
N PRO A 50 -2.73 -5.46 2.95
CA PRO A 50 -1.48 -4.86 3.42
C PRO A 50 -0.24 -5.64 2.96
N ILE A 51 -0.12 -5.88 1.63
CA ILE A 51 1.07 -6.41 0.95
C ILE A 51 1.02 -6.04 -0.54
N CYS A 52 2.17 -5.74 -1.14
CA CYS A 52 2.30 -5.03 -2.42
C CYS A 52 1.57 -5.68 -3.60
N VAL A 53 1.83 -6.96 -3.92
CA VAL A 53 1.31 -7.59 -5.17
C VAL A 53 -0.22 -7.67 -5.15
N PRO A 54 -0.88 -8.21 -4.11
CA PRO A 54 -2.34 -8.22 -4.02
C PRO A 54 -2.95 -6.81 -3.98
N ALA A 55 -2.36 -5.87 -3.24
CA ALA A 55 -2.86 -4.50 -3.18
C ALA A 55 -2.87 -3.84 -4.56
N ARG A 56 -1.80 -4.04 -5.34
CA ARG A 56 -1.65 -3.48 -6.68
C ARG A 56 -2.54 -4.17 -7.71
N ALA A 57 -2.74 -5.49 -7.60
CA ALA A 57 -3.72 -6.23 -8.42
C ALA A 57 -5.16 -5.76 -8.14
N SER A 58 -5.50 -5.58 -6.86
CA SER A 58 -6.79 -5.04 -6.43
C SER A 58 -7.01 -3.61 -6.95
N LEU A 59 -6.00 -2.73 -6.88
CA LEU A 59 -6.05 -1.37 -7.43
C LEU A 59 -6.19 -1.39 -8.97
N ALA A 60 -5.52 -2.30 -9.67
CA ALA A 60 -5.61 -2.40 -11.13
C ALA A 60 -7.00 -2.84 -11.60
N THR A 61 -7.61 -3.78 -10.89
CA THR A 61 -8.88 -4.41 -11.30
C THR A 61 -10.12 -3.78 -10.67
N GLY A 62 -9.97 -2.98 -9.60
CA GLY A 62 -11.09 -2.43 -8.81
C GLY A 62 -11.84 -3.49 -7.99
N ARG A 63 -11.25 -4.65 -7.77
CA ARG A 63 -11.88 -5.80 -7.09
C ARG A 63 -11.08 -6.19 -5.84
N TYR A 64 -11.76 -6.76 -4.88
CA TYR A 64 -11.10 -7.33 -3.70
C TYR A 64 -10.32 -8.60 -4.06
N VAL A 65 -9.31 -8.94 -3.25
CA VAL A 65 -8.40 -10.05 -3.50
C VAL A 65 -9.14 -11.39 -3.64
N HIS A 66 -10.14 -11.65 -2.77
CA HIS A 66 -10.94 -12.89 -2.85
C HIS A 66 -11.78 -12.99 -4.14
N GLN A 67 -12.09 -11.89 -4.81
CA GLN A 67 -12.82 -11.88 -6.08
C GLN A 67 -11.95 -12.22 -7.29
N ILE A 68 -10.63 -12.02 -7.15
CA ILE A 68 -9.67 -12.13 -8.25
C ILE A 68 -8.62 -13.24 -8.05
N GLY A 69 -8.48 -13.78 -6.83
CA GLY A 69 -7.56 -14.88 -6.54
C GLY A 69 -6.07 -14.52 -6.49
N TYR A 70 -5.71 -13.23 -6.44
CA TYR A 70 -4.31 -12.77 -6.32
C TYR A 70 -3.90 -12.69 -4.84
N TRP A 71 -3.72 -13.86 -4.20
CA TRP A 71 -3.69 -14.05 -2.76
C TRP A 71 -2.48 -13.48 -2.03
N ASP A 72 -1.29 -13.58 -2.64
CA ASP A 72 -0.04 -13.07 -2.07
C ASP A 72 1.00 -12.71 -3.16
N ASN A 73 2.25 -12.44 -2.75
CA ASN A 73 3.30 -12.01 -3.67
C ASN A 73 3.75 -13.10 -4.68
N ALA A 74 3.14 -14.27 -4.69
CA ALA A 74 3.31 -15.32 -5.71
C ALA A 74 2.15 -15.38 -6.71
N PHE A 75 1.23 -14.43 -6.65
CA PHE A 75 0.07 -14.33 -7.54
C PHE A 75 0.05 -12.92 -8.18
N PRO A 76 1.01 -12.62 -9.06
CA PRO A 76 1.07 -11.32 -9.72
C PRO A 76 -0.05 -11.17 -10.75
N TYR A 77 -0.50 -9.94 -10.94
CA TYR A 77 -1.46 -9.60 -11.98
C TYR A 77 -0.86 -9.79 -13.38
N GLU A 78 -1.51 -10.58 -14.23
CA GLU A 78 -1.07 -10.95 -15.58
C GLU A 78 -2.01 -10.44 -16.69
N GLY A 79 -2.97 -9.58 -16.35
CA GLY A 79 -3.85 -8.95 -17.32
C GLY A 79 -5.06 -9.78 -17.77
N GLN A 80 -5.30 -10.99 -17.22
CA GLN A 80 -6.45 -11.81 -17.61
C GLN A 80 -7.79 -11.21 -17.16
N ILE A 81 -7.80 -10.51 -16.03
CA ILE A 81 -8.92 -9.70 -15.57
C ILE A 81 -8.67 -8.28 -16.06
N GLU A 82 -9.61 -7.70 -16.81
CA GLU A 82 -9.45 -6.34 -17.32
C GLU A 82 -9.21 -5.34 -16.18
N SER A 83 -8.15 -4.55 -16.32
CA SER A 83 -7.87 -3.41 -15.45
C SER A 83 -8.58 -2.16 -15.94
N TRP A 84 -8.66 -1.13 -15.09
CA TRP A 84 -9.08 0.20 -15.51
C TRP A 84 -8.27 0.71 -16.73
N GLY A 85 -7.00 0.33 -16.84
CA GLY A 85 -6.15 0.70 -17.98
C GLY A 85 -6.63 0.10 -19.31
N HIS A 86 -7.02 -1.18 -19.33
CA HIS A 86 -7.61 -1.83 -20.52
C HIS A 86 -8.86 -1.07 -20.98
N GLN A 87 -9.74 -0.75 -20.04
CA GLN A 87 -11.02 -0.10 -20.32
C GLN A 87 -10.84 1.32 -20.89
N LEU A 88 -9.88 2.08 -20.33
CA LEU A 88 -9.55 3.42 -20.82
C LEU A 88 -8.87 3.37 -22.20
N ARG A 89 -7.92 2.46 -22.37
CA ARG A 89 -7.22 2.25 -23.65
C ARG A 89 -8.19 1.81 -24.75
N ALA A 90 -9.16 0.95 -24.44
CA ALA A 90 -10.22 0.55 -25.38
C ALA A 90 -11.06 1.74 -25.87
N GLN A 91 -11.19 2.80 -25.08
CA GLN A 91 -11.83 4.07 -25.47
C GLN A 91 -10.84 5.06 -26.12
N GLY A 92 -9.60 4.65 -26.33
CA GLY A 92 -8.56 5.43 -27.02
C GLY A 92 -7.89 6.49 -26.14
N HIS A 93 -7.96 6.39 -24.82
CA HIS A 93 -7.12 7.18 -23.93
C HIS A 93 -5.68 6.63 -23.91
N ARG A 94 -4.71 7.53 -23.79
CA ARG A 94 -3.34 7.15 -23.50
C ARG A 94 -3.22 6.85 -22.01
N VAL A 95 -2.66 5.68 -21.68
CA VAL A 95 -2.49 5.21 -20.31
C VAL A 95 -1.09 4.67 -20.17
N ASP A 96 -0.18 5.44 -19.61
CA ASP A 96 1.22 5.03 -19.46
C ASP A 96 1.58 4.83 -17.99
N SER A 97 2.52 3.92 -17.73
CA SER A 97 3.08 3.70 -16.41
C SER A 97 4.58 3.98 -16.37
N ILE A 98 5.05 4.48 -15.24
CA ILE A 98 6.47 4.67 -14.94
C ILE A 98 6.75 4.06 -13.58
N GLY A 99 7.72 3.14 -13.51
CA GLY A 99 8.20 2.62 -12.25
C GLY A 99 7.54 1.32 -11.80
N LYS A 100 7.40 1.13 -10.48
CA LYS A 100 7.01 -0.16 -9.89
C LYS A 100 5.54 -0.53 -10.16
N LEU A 101 5.33 -1.65 -10.83
CA LEU A 101 4.02 -2.27 -11.01
C LEU A 101 3.82 -3.48 -10.10
N HIS A 102 4.84 -4.32 -9.92
CA HIS A 102 4.77 -5.61 -9.21
C HIS A 102 3.75 -6.57 -9.84
N PHE A 103 3.57 -6.46 -11.14
CA PHE A 103 2.78 -7.35 -11.97
C PHE A 103 3.66 -8.50 -12.49
N SER A 104 3.15 -9.35 -13.37
CA SER A 104 3.82 -10.57 -13.81
C SER A 104 5.07 -10.31 -14.66
N ARG A 105 4.94 -10.12 -15.94
CA ARG A 105 6.05 -10.00 -16.89
C ARG A 105 5.79 -8.86 -17.86
N VAL A 106 6.86 -8.29 -18.41
CA VAL A 106 6.77 -7.19 -19.37
C VAL A 106 6.08 -7.57 -20.69
N GLU A 107 5.99 -8.87 -21.00
CA GLU A 107 5.32 -9.38 -22.20
C GLU A 107 3.80 -9.48 -22.04
N ASP A 108 3.30 -9.44 -20.81
CA ASP A 108 1.86 -9.53 -20.50
C ASP A 108 1.19 -8.16 -20.70
N ASP A 109 -0.06 -8.15 -21.14
CA ASP A 109 -0.82 -6.92 -21.32
C ASP A 109 -1.51 -6.54 -20.00
N HIS A 110 -0.99 -5.54 -19.30
CA HIS A 110 -1.53 -5.06 -18.04
C HIS A 110 -2.50 -3.88 -18.19
N GLY A 111 -2.77 -3.45 -19.45
CA GLY A 111 -3.69 -2.34 -19.76
C GLY A 111 -3.00 -1.01 -19.98
N PHE A 112 -1.67 -0.93 -19.92
CA PHE A 112 -0.93 0.29 -20.26
C PHE A 112 -0.63 0.37 -21.74
N THR A 113 -0.58 1.60 -22.26
CA THR A 113 -0.12 1.88 -23.63
C THR A 113 1.40 1.71 -23.71
N GLU A 114 2.10 2.18 -22.68
CA GLU A 114 3.54 2.02 -22.51
C GLU A 114 3.88 1.83 -21.03
N GLU A 115 4.81 0.92 -20.75
CA GLU A 115 5.41 0.70 -19.43
C GLU A 115 6.88 1.13 -19.47
N ILE A 116 7.23 2.17 -18.70
CA ILE A 116 8.56 2.76 -18.68
C ILE A 116 9.31 2.30 -17.44
N GLU A 117 10.41 1.60 -17.61
CA GLU A 117 11.22 1.00 -16.54
C GLU A 117 10.36 0.22 -15.49
N PRO A 118 9.44 -0.67 -15.90
CA PRO A 118 8.56 -1.34 -14.95
C PRO A 118 9.36 -2.27 -14.03
N LEU A 119 9.10 -2.21 -12.72
CA LEU A 119 9.57 -3.20 -11.76
C LEU A 119 8.45 -4.22 -11.55
N HIS A 120 8.63 -5.40 -12.13
CA HIS A 120 7.76 -6.56 -11.99
C HIS A 120 8.24 -7.53 -10.90
N VAL A 121 7.44 -8.56 -10.62
CA VAL A 121 7.86 -9.63 -9.71
C VAL A 121 8.98 -10.47 -10.34
N VAL A 122 9.76 -11.09 -9.49
CA VAL A 122 10.88 -11.96 -9.92
C VAL A 122 10.34 -13.15 -10.73
N ASP A 123 10.92 -13.39 -11.90
CA ASP A 123 10.61 -14.50 -12.81
C ASP A 123 9.14 -14.57 -13.26
N GLY A 124 8.36 -13.49 -13.09
CA GLY A 124 6.91 -13.46 -13.34
C GLY A 124 6.08 -14.33 -12.40
N THR A 125 6.67 -14.79 -11.31
CA THR A 125 6.03 -15.68 -10.34
C THR A 125 6.12 -15.12 -8.91
N GLY A 126 7.18 -14.39 -8.58
CA GLY A 126 7.35 -13.76 -7.28
C GLY A 126 7.74 -14.72 -6.15
N ASP A 127 7.20 -14.49 -4.95
CA ASP A 127 7.62 -15.14 -3.71
C ASP A 127 6.82 -16.41 -3.39
N VAL A 128 7.08 -17.50 -4.11
CA VAL A 128 6.37 -18.78 -3.92
C VAL A 128 6.59 -19.40 -2.52
N LEU A 129 7.72 -19.10 -1.86
CA LEU A 129 7.94 -19.57 -0.49
C LEU A 129 6.90 -19.00 0.49
N GLY A 130 6.33 -17.83 0.19
CA GLY A 130 5.25 -17.20 0.96
C GLY A 130 3.95 -18.00 0.97
N CYS A 131 3.73 -18.85 -0.03
CA CYS A 131 2.55 -19.71 -0.13
C CYS A 131 2.52 -20.84 0.91
N ILE A 132 3.65 -21.18 1.55
CA ILE A 132 3.68 -22.20 2.59
C ILE A 132 3.07 -21.62 3.86
N ARG A 133 1.83 -22.04 4.17
CA ARG A 133 1.04 -21.58 5.33
C ARG A 133 1.18 -22.46 6.55
N ASP A 134 1.32 -23.78 6.33
CA ASP A 134 1.57 -24.77 7.38
C ASP A 134 3.10 -24.93 7.58
N ASP A 135 3.56 -24.68 8.79
CA ASP A 135 4.99 -24.74 9.14
C ASP A 135 5.92 -23.94 8.19
N PRO A 136 5.63 -22.65 7.95
CA PRO A 136 6.43 -21.84 7.05
C PRO A 136 7.85 -21.64 7.62
N PRO A 137 8.89 -21.62 6.78
CA PRO A 137 10.25 -21.31 7.24
C PRO A 137 10.31 -19.87 7.76
N SER A 138 10.86 -19.68 8.96
CA SER A 138 11.01 -18.35 9.55
C SER A 138 11.92 -17.48 8.68
N ARG A 139 11.55 -16.20 8.50
CA ARG A 139 12.32 -15.21 7.74
C ARG A 139 12.92 -14.18 8.68
N ASP A 140 14.20 -14.30 9.01
CA ASP A 140 14.86 -13.29 9.86
C ASP A 140 15.05 -11.98 9.11
N LYS A 141 14.20 -11.01 9.41
CA LYS A 141 14.24 -9.64 8.89
C LYS A 141 14.93 -8.63 9.82
N ARG A 142 15.46 -9.06 10.98
CA ARG A 142 16.14 -8.15 11.93
C ARG A 142 17.35 -7.46 11.33
N SER A 143 18.07 -8.16 10.45
CA SER A 143 19.25 -7.59 9.80
C SER A 143 18.93 -6.39 8.91
N GLU A 144 17.72 -6.32 8.35
CA GLU A 144 17.24 -5.19 7.56
C GLU A 144 17.03 -3.97 8.45
N ILE A 145 16.40 -4.16 9.61
CA ILE A 145 16.16 -3.10 10.60
C ILE A 145 17.49 -2.59 11.19
N THR A 146 18.38 -3.50 11.60
CA THR A 146 19.65 -3.12 12.26
C THR A 146 20.63 -2.42 11.31
N ARG A 147 20.47 -2.58 10.01
CA ARG A 147 21.26 -1.87 8.99
C ARG A 147 20.68 -0.53 8.57
N ALA A 148 19.49 -0.16 9.11
CA ALA A 148 18.89 1.14 8.81
C ALA A 148 19.87 2.30 9.11
N GLY A 149 19.91 3.30 8.24
CA GLY A 149 20.81 4.45 8.43
C GLY A 149 21.11 5.22 7.17
N PRO A 150 22.15 6.08 7.21
CA PRO A 150 22.55 6.88 6.06
C PRO A 150 23.29 6.05 5.01
N GLY A 151 23.10 6.41 3.73
CA GLY A 151 23.77 5.78 2.60
C GLY A 151 23.08 6.02 1.27
N ASP A 152 23.30 5.10 0.35
CA ASP A 152 22.65 5.05 -0.96
C ASP A 152 22.10 3.64 -1.21
N SER A 153 21.06 3.55 -2.03
CA SER A 153 20.46 2.28 -2.41
C SER A 153 20.00 2.29 -3.86
N THR A 154 19.89 1.10 -4.44
CA THR A 154 19.37 0.96 -5.81
C THR A 154 17.95 1.46 -5.95
N TYR A 155 17.14 1.43 -4.88
CA TYR A 155 15.79 1.98 -4.88
C TYR A 155 15.77 3.52 -4.93
N LEU A 156 16.67 4.20 -4.21
CA LEU A 156 16.83 5.66 -4.35
C LEU A 156 17.20 6.04 -5.78
N GLN A 157 18.17 5.33 -6.38
CA GLN A 157 18.62 5.58 -7.76
C GLN A 157 17.51 5.26 -8.79
N TYR A 158 16.73 4.23 -8.55
CA TYR A 158 15.59 3.87 -9.39
C TYR A 158 14.48 4.93 -9.35
N ASP A 159 14.13 5.41 -8.17
CA ASP A 159 13.11 6.45 -8.03
C ASP A 159 13.57 7.82 -8.58
N LEU A 160 14.88 8.11 -8.52
CA LEU A 160 15.44 9.26 -9.21
C LEU A 160 15.20 9.17 -10.72
N ARG A 161 15.48 8.00 -11.33
CA ARG A 161 15.22 7.77 -12.76
C ARG A 161 13.73 7.84 -13.11
N ASN A 162 12.86 7.30 -12.23
CA ASN A 162 11.41 7.38 -12.42
C ASN A 162 10.90 8.82 -12.44
N ALA A 163 11.41 9.67 -11.55
CA ALA A 163 11.10 11.10 -11.56
C ALA A 163 11.61 11.78 -12.84
N ASP A 164 12.84 11.47 -13.30
CA ASP A 164 13.39 12.00 -14.54
C ASP A 164 12.59 11.55 -15.76
N ASN A 165 12.12 10.29 -15.77
CA ASN A 165 11.25 9.75 -16.81
C ASN A 165 9.90 10.46 -16.83
N ALA A 166 9.29 10.70 -15.66
CA ALA A 166 8.02 11.42 -15.54
C ALA A 166 8.14 12.88 -16.03
N CYS A 167 9.21 13.58 -15.66
CA CYS A 167 9.47 14.94 -16.16
C CYS A 167 9.61 14.97 -17.68
N ARG A 168 10.34 14.02 -18.27
CA ARG A 168 10.48 13.91 -19.74
C ARG A 168 9.17 13.55 -20.42
N TRP A 169 8.41 12.63 -19.82
CA TRP A 169 7.10 12.22 -20.32
C TRP A 169 6.14 13.40 -20.37
N LEU A 170 6.04 14.20 -19.31
CA LEU A 170 5.19 15.40 -19.27
C LEU A 170 5.57 16.41 -20.36
N ALA A 171 6.86 16.63 -20.57
CA ALA A 171 7.37 17.51 -21.65
C ALA A 171 6.98 17.02 -23.05
N GLN A 172 6.90 15.71 -23.26
CA GLN A 172 6.58 15.11 -24.56
C GLN A 172 5.07 15.07 -24.84
N HIS A 173 4.22 15.07 -23.81
CA HIS A 173 2.77 14.88 -23.91
C HIS A 173 1.95 16.12 -23.50
N GLN A 174 2.60 17.30 -23.41
CA GLN A 174 1.94 18.54 -23.01
C GLN A 174 0.85 19.00 -23.98
N ASP A 175 0.96 18.67 -25.27
CA ASP A 175 0.07 19.08 -26.34
C ASP A 175 -0.97 18.00 -26.73
N GLU A 176 -1.12 16.93 -25.92
CA GLU A 176 -2.12 15.89 -26.17
C GLU A 176 -3.55 16.46 -26.07
N GLU A 177 -4.35 16.27 -27.11
CA GLU A 177 -5.73 16.79 -27.16
C GLU A 177 -6.70 15.99 -26.30
N LYS A 178 -6.46 14.68 -26.17
CA LYS A 178 -7.30 13.77 -25.40
C LYS A 178 -6.73 13.57 -23.99
N PRO A 179 -7.57 13.58 -22.94
CA PRO A 179 -7.10 13.31 -21.59
C PRO A 179 -6.33 11.98 -21.48
N TRP A 180 -5.18 12.03 -20.82
CA TRP A 180 -4.30 10.91 -20.56
C TRP A 180 -4.27 10.56 -19.08
N VAL A 181 -3.80 9.35 -18.77
CA VAL A 181 -3.43 8.90 -17.42
C VAL A 181 -1.95 8.56 -17.39
N LEU A 182 -1.19 9.19 -16.51
CA LEU A 182 0.15 8.78 -16.14
C LEU A 182 0.11 8.15 -14.75
N PHE A 183 0.41 6.84 -14.67
CA PHE A 183 0.56 6.10 -13.44
C PHE A 183 2.03 6.08 -13.04
N LEU A 184 2.41 6.97 -12.09
CA LEU A 184 3.77 7.12 -11.61
C LEU A 184 3.93 6.39 -10.28
N SER A 185 4.75 5.34 -10.25
CA SER A 185 4.89 4.46 -9.11
C SER A 185 6.33 4.42 -8.59
N PHE A 186 6.52 4.96 -7.39
CA PHE A 186 7.78 4.95 -6.65
C PHE A 186 7.91 3.71 -5.76
N VAL A 187 9.16 3.27 -5.52
CA VAL A 187 9.45 2.21 -4.56
C VAL A 187 9.62 2.77 -3.15
N CYS A 188 10.21 3.95 -3.01
CA CYS A 188 10.36 4.58 -1.69
C CYS A 188 8.99 4.88 -1.06
N PRO A 189 8.91 4.74 0.29
CA PRO A 189 9.95 4.46 1.28
C PRO A 189 10.16 2.96 1.63
N HIS A 190 9.77 2.00 0.76
CA HIS A 190 10.01 0.55 0.97
C HIS A 190 11.49 0.27 1.34
N PRO A 191 11.77 -0.67 2.27
CA PRO A 191 13.14 -1.07 2.59
C PRO A 191 13.97 -1.48 1.33
N PRO A 192 15.31 -1.29 1.36
CA PRO A 192 16.14 -1.12 2.57
C PRO A 192 16.01 0.28 3.18
N TYR A 193 15.98 0.34 4.53
CA TYR A 193 15.86 1.60 5.26
C TYR A 193 17.17 2.40 5.22
N ILE A 194 17.55 2.83 4.03
CA ILE A 194 18.77 3.58 3.76
C ILE A 194 18.39 4.93 3.15
N ALA A 195 18.65 6.01 3.88
CA ALA A 195 18.37 7.36 3.43
C ALA A 195 19.64 8.08 2.90
N PRO A 196 19.54 9.02 1.96
CA PRO A 196 20.63 9.91 1.65
C PRO A 196 21.20 10.54 2.92
N VAL A 197 22.55 10.67 2.98
CA VAL A 197 23.26 11.09 4.20
C VAL A 197 22.74 12.43 4.73
N ASP A 198 22.58 13.42 3.84
CA ASP A 198 22.06 14.75 4.16
C ASP A 198 20.65 14.70 4.73
N LEU A 199 19.79 13.81 4.23
CA LEU A 199 18.41 13.68 4.68
C LEU A 199 18.31 12.88 6.00
N PHE A 200 19.17 11.90 6.21
CA PHE A 200 19.24 11.19 7.48
C PHE A 200 19.69 12.16 8.61
N GLU A 201 20.69 12.99 8.34
CA GLU A 201 21.25 13.94 9.32
C GLU A 201 20.30 15.10 9.64
N CYS A 202 19.23 15.32 8.85
CA CYS A 202 18.19 16.28 9.21
C CYS A 202 17.37 15.88 10.45
N TYR A 203 17.41 14.60 10.84
CA TYR A 203 16.59 14.05 11.93
C TYR A 203 17.47 13.71 13.15
N ASP A 204 17.40 14.55 14.18
CA ASP A 204 18.08 14.33 15.45
C ASP A 204 17.47 13.12 16.19
N LEU A 205 18.27 12.06 16.36
CA LEU A 205 17.84 10.81 16.97
C LEU A 205 17.29 10.98 18.38
N ASP A 206 17.84 11.94 19.14
CA ASP A 206 17.44 12.19 20.53
C ASP A 206 16.04 12.86 20.63
N GLN A 207 15.58 13.48 19.54
CA GLN A 207 14.27 14.11 19.47
C GLN A 207 13.17 13.20 18.92
N ILE A 208 13.52 12.04 18.30
CA ILE A 208 12.56 11.09 17.80
C ILE A 208 11.82 10.45 18.97
N GLN A 209 10.52 10.70 19.05
CA GLN A 209 9.65 10.05 20.02
C GLN A 209 9.18 8.71 19.49
N LEU A 210 9.41 7.66 20.29
CA LEU A 210 8.90 6.33 19.97
C LEU A 210 7.41 6.23 20.33
N LEU A 211 6.66 5.50 19.52
CA LEU A 211 5.26 5.24 19.79
C LEU A 211 5.09 4.46 21.11
N PRO A 212 4.04 4.71 21.90
CA PRO A 212 3.76 3.93 23.12
C PRO A 212 3.67 2.42 22.86
N GLN A 213 3.22 2.03 21.67
CA GLN A 213 3.14 0.64 21.23
C GLN A 213 4.50 0.00 20.93
N SER A 214 5.58 0.78 20.89
CA SER A 214 6.95 0.24 20.71
C SER A 214 7.51 -0.39 22.00
N ASP A 215 6.93 -0.05 23.16
CA ASP A 215 7.29 -0.65 24.44
C ASP A 215 6.82 -2.12 24.50
N PRO A 216 7.73 -3.09 24.73
CA PRO A 216 7.39 -4.50 24.82
C PRO A 216 6.31 -4.84 25.86
N ASP A 217 6.21 -4.08 26.94
CA ASP A 217 5.19 -4.28 27.98
C ASP A 217 3.77 -3.97 27.49
N ASN A 218 3.66 -3.21 26.38
CA ASN A 218 2.39 -2.85 25.74
C ASN A 218 2.05 -3.72 24.52
N TRP A 219 2.88 -4.72 24.19
CA TRP A 219 2.61 -5.55 23.03
C TRP A 219 1.38 -6.43 23.22
N PRO A 220 0.48 -6.50 22.23
CA PRO A 220 -0.67 -7.39 22.30
C PRO A 220 -0.24 -8.86 22.31
N THR A 221 -0.97 -9.67 23.08
CA THR A 221 -0.75 -11.12 23.21
C THR A 221 -1.63 -11.93 22.26
N HIS A 222 -2.03 -11.37 21.12
CA HIS A 222 -2.87 -12.03 20.14
C HIS A 222 -2.08 -13.12 19.38
N PRO A 223 -2.64 -14.36 19.22
CA PRO A 223 -1.91 -15.49 18.61
C PRO A 223 -1.38 -15.21 17.20
N ALA A 224 -2.17 -14.58 16.33
CA ALA A 224 -1.74 -14.22 14.98
C ALA A 224 -0.58 -13.21 15.02
N ILE A 225 -0.64 -12.22 15.90
CA ILE A 225 0.40 -11.18 16.02
C ILE A 225 1.69 -11.77 16.57
N ASP A 226 1.60 -12.66 17.57
CA ASP A 226 2.77 -13.39 18.08
C ASP A 226 3.40 -14.28 17.01
N ARG A 227 2.60 -14.86 16.13
CA ARG A 227 3.07 -15.64 14.98
C ARG A 227 3.86 -14.78 14.01
N PHE A 228 3.37 -13.60 13.62
CA PHE A 228 4.11 -12.65 12.78
C PHE A 228 5.46 -12.27 13.40
N ARG A 229 5.49 -11.94 14.72
CA ARG A 229 6.76 -11.63 15.39
C ARG A 229 7.75 -12.79 15.33
N ARG A 230 7.31 -14.03 15.53
CA ARG A 230 8.17 -15.22 15.46
C ARG A 230 8.61 -15.50 14.03
N PHE A 231 7.70 -15.40 13.08
CA PHE A 231 7.98 -15.65 11.67
C PHE A 231 9.08 -14.73 11.13
N PHE A 232 9.03 -13.44 11.47
CA PHE A 232 10.04 -12.44 11.05
C PHE A 232 11.19 -12.26 12.04
N ALA A 233 11.30 -13.10 13.07
CA ALA A 233 12.29 -13.02 14.16
C ALA A 233 12.22 -11.70 14.97
N TYR A 234 11.06 -11.05 15.06
CA TYR A 234 10.85 -9.83 15.83
C TYR A 234 10.42 -10.04 17.29
N HIS A 235 10.33 -11.31 17.75
CA HIS A 235 9.88 -11.67 19.10
C HIS A 235 10.84 -11.24 20.23
N HIS A 236 12.01 -10.73 19.91
CA HIS A 236 12.90 -10.05 20.84
C HIS A 236 12.97 -8.57 20.50
N ALA A 237 12.63 -7.71 21.45
CA ALA A 237 12.67 -6.27 21.28
C ALA A 237 14.06 -5.79 20.79
N LEU A 238 14.05 -4.81 19.92
CA LEU A 238 15.24 -4.05 19.55
C LEU A 238 15.45 -2.91 20.55
N SER A 239 16.70 -2.44 20.69
CA SER A 239 16.97 -1.28 21.52
C SER A 239 16.34 -0.02 20.93
N GLU A 240 15.99 0.93 21.79
CA GLU A 240 15.44 2.23 21.36
C GLU A 240 16.36 2.93 20.36
N ASP A 241 17.67 2.86 20.52
CA ASP A 241 18.65 3.48 19.59
C ASP A 241 18.51 2.92 18.17
N ILE A 242 18.30 1.58 18.04
CA ILE A 242 18.06 0.95 16.72
C ILE A 242 16.75 1.42 16.14
N ILE A 243 15.69 1.52 16.95
CA ILE A 243 14.36 1.97 16.48
C ILE A 243 14.41 3.45 16.08
N ARG A 244 15.06 4.32 16.87
CA ARG A 244 15.26 5.75 16.52
C ARG A 244 16.04 5.90 15.21
N LYS A 245 17.08 5.09 15.04
CA LYS A 245 17.86 5.08 13.80
C LYS A 245 17.06 4.63 12.59
N LEU A 246 16.20 3.60 12.76
CA LEU A 246 15.25 3.17 11.76
C LEU A 246 14.29 4.31 11.38
N HIS A 247 13.71 4.98 12.38
CA HIS A 247 12.79 6.11 12.13
C HIS A 247 13.49 7.24 11.39
N ALA A 248 14.69 7.65 11.80
CA ALA A 248 15.45 8.70 11.10
C ALA A 248 15.73 8.33 9.63
N ALA A 249 16.08 7.06 9.37
CA ALA A 249 16.29 6.57 8.01
C ALA A 249 14.98 6.60 7.20
N TYR A 250 13.89 6.12 7.76
CA TYR A 250 12.60 6.12 7.09
C TYR A 250 12.09 7.56 6.84
N TYR A 251 12.22 8.48 7.79
CA TYR A 251 11.90 9.90 7.62
C TYR A 251 12.71 10.53 6.48
N GLY A 252 14.02 10.24 6.44
CA GLY A 252 14.88 10.68 5.36
C GLY A 252 14.46 10.15 3.98
N ILE A 253 13.98 8.89 3.91
CA ILE A 253 13.46 8.32 2.65
C ILE A 253 12.12 8.97 2.27
N CYS A 254 11.23 9.27 3.24
CA CYS A 254 9.99 10.00 2.97
C CYS A 254 10.27 11.42 2.43
N THR A 255 11.23 12.13 3.01
CA THR A 255 11.68 13.44 2.50
C THR A 255 12.30 13.33 1.12
N TYR A 256 13.07 12.27 0.85
CA TYR A 256 13.62 12.00 -0.48
C TYR A 256 12.50 11.80 -1.51
N LEU A 257 11.52 10.96 -1.19
CA LEU A 257 10.34 10.72 -2.04
C LEU A 257 9.58 12.02 -2.31
N ASP A 258 9.31 12.81 -1.28
CA ASP A 258 8.64 14.11 -1.41
C ASP A 258 9.38 15.04 -2.38
N ARG A 259 10.72 15.07 -2.32
CA ARG A 259 11.55 15.85 -3.26
C ARG A 259 11.41 15.36 -4.70
N GLN A 260 11.35 14.03 -4.94
CA GLN A 260 11.14 13.49 -6.29
C GLN A 260 9.74 13.83 -6.82
N ILE A 261 8.72 13.72 -5.99
CA ILE A 261 7.35 14.13 -6.33
C ILE A 261 7.30 15.63 -6.63
N GLY A 262 7.96 16.44 -5.80
CA GLY A 262 8.05 17.90 -6.00
C GLY A 262 8.58 18.28 -7.38
N ARG A 263 9.65 17.63 -7.85
CA ARG A 263 10.21 17.83 -9.20
C ARG A 263 9.20 17.59 -10.31
N VAL A 264 8.41 16.53 -10.19
CA VAL A 264 7.36 16.19 -11.17
C VAL A 264 6.23 17.22 -11.15
N LEU A 265 5.80 17.64 -9.95
CA LEU A 265 4.75 18.66 -9.79
C LEU A 265 5.20 20.03 -10.29
N ASP A 266 6.48 20.39 -10.10
CA ASP A 266 7.05 21.65 -10.60
C ASP A 266 7.07 21.68 -12.14
N ILE A 267 7.48 20.57 -12.78
CA ILE A 267 7.44 20.42 -14.25
C ILE A 267 5.98 20.46 -14.77
N LEU A 268 5.04 19.85 -14.07
CA LEU A 268 3.61 19.96 -14.41
C LEU A 268 3.15 21.44 -14.43
N GLY A 269 3.64 22.24 -13.45
CA GLY A 269 3.39 23.67 -13.39
C GLY A 269 4.09 24.48 -14.50
N GLU A 270 5.37 24.18 -14.78
CA GLU A 270 6.17 24.87 -15.80
C GLU A 270 5.58 24.74 -17.21
N PHE A 271 4.96 23.60 -17.54
CA PHE A 271 4.30 23.37 -18.82
C PHE A 271 2.84 23.85 -18.85
N GLY A 272 2.34 24.49 -17.78
CA GLY A 272 0.96 24.97 -17.70
C GLY A 272 -0.09 23.86 -17.61
N LEU A 273 0.33 22.63 -17.32
CA LEU A 273 -0.56 21.46 -17.22
C LEU A 273 -1.37 21.44 -15.91
N SER A 274 -1.02 22.22 -14.91
CA SER A 274 -1.73 22.25 -13.61
C SER A 274 -3.21 22.59 -13.74
N GLU A 275 -3.61 23.39 -14.75
CA GLU A 275 -4.98 23.80 -14.99
C GLU A 275 -5.83 22.71 -15.71
N THR A 276 -5.16 21.67 -16.22
CA THR A 276 -5.79 20.59 -17.00
C THR A 276 -5.47 19.19 -16.49
N THR A 277 -4.78 19.09 -15.36
CA THR A 277 -4.37 17.80 -14.79
C THR A 277 -4.81 17.71 -13.33
N ARG A 278 -5.52 16.63 -13.00
CA ARG A 278 -5.75 16.21 -11.62
C ARG A 278 -4.60 15.37 -11.14
N VAL A 279 -4.27 15.49 -9.87
CA VAL A 279 -3.21 14.71 -9.22
C VAL A 279 -3.83 13.91 -8.08
N ILE A 280 -3.50 12.63 -8.01
CA ILE A 280 -3.79 11.76 -6.86
C ILE A 280 -2.45 11.27 -6.33
N TYR A 281 -2.27 11.33 -5.01
CA TYR A 281 -1.16 10.70 -4.30
C TYR A 281 -1.69 9.69 -3.29
N THR A 282 -1.13 8.47 -3.29
CA THR A 282 -1.44 7.42 -2.31
C THR A 282 -0.24 6.46 -2.11
N SER A 283 -0.42 5.45 -1.26
CA SER A 283 0.49 4.31 -1.09
C SER A 283 -0.27 2.99 -1.20
N ASP A 284 0.41 1.91 -1.54
CA ASP A 284 -0.22 0.58 -1.61
C ASP A 284 -0.48 -0.03 -0.21
N HIS A 285 0.31 0.29 0.80
CA HIS A 285 0.14 0.00 2.22
C HIS A 285 1.11 0.85 3.05
N GLY A 286 1.05 0.74 4.38
CA GLY A 286 1.95 1.43 5.30
C GLY A 286 3.09 0.56 5.81
N ASP A 287 3.72 1.00 6.92
CA ASP A 287 4.81 0.33 7.64
C ASP A 287 4.63 0.47 9.16
N SER A 288 4.78 -0.62 9.89
CA SER A 288 4.60 -0.66 11.35
C SER A 288 5.74 -0.01 12.14
N LEU A 289 6.94 0.10 11.60
CA LEU A 289 8.11 0.84 12.14
C LEU A 289 8.38 0.60 13.63
N GLY A 290 8.15 -0.61 14.13
CA GLY A 290 8.38 -0.99 15.52
C GLY A 290 7.14 -0.93 16.43
N ALA A 291 6.01 -0.41 15.93
CA ALA A 291 4.76 -0.49 16.67
C ALA A 291 4.43 -1.95 16.99
N ARG A 292 4.10 -2.24 18.25
CA ARG A 292 3.81 -3.61 18.75
C ARG A 292 4.91 -4.64 18.48
N GLY A 293 6.16 -4.19 18.30
CA GLY A 293 7.29 -5.05 17.92
C GLY A 293 7.18 -5.61 16.51
N LEU A 294 6.46 -4.92 15.62
CA LEU A 294 6.28 -5.28 14.22
C LEU A 294 7.01 -4.27 13.32
N TYR A 295 7.50 -4.74 12.18
CA TYR A 295 8.18 -3.93 11.18
C TYR A 295 7.66 -4.32 9.80
N GLY A 296 7.59 -3.35 8.90
CA GLY A 296 6.96 -3.54 7.62
C GLY A 296 5.43 -3.59 7.73
N LYS A 297 4.81 -4.39 6.92
CA LYS A 297 3.37 -4.51 6.63
C LYS A 297 2.76 -5.77 7.27
N PHE A 298 1.73 -6.35 6.65
CA PHE A 298 1.15 -7.67 6.94
C PHE A 298 0.00 -7.69 7.95
N THR A 299 -0.30 -6.62 8.66
CA THR A 299 -1.35 -6.57 9.68
C THR A 299 -2.42 -5.55 9.35
N MET A 300 -3.55 -5.63 10.07
CA MET A 300 -4.67 -4.70 9.91
C MET A 300 -4.58 -3.48 10.84
N TYR A 301 -3.47 -3.31 11.57
CA TYR A 301 -3.24 -2.09 12.36
C TYR A 301 -3.07 -0.87 11.46
N GLU A 302 -3.40 0.32 12.00
CA GLU A 302 -3.37 1.59 11.25
C GLU A 302 -2.04 1.82 10.54
N GLU A 303 -0.92 1.52 11.19
CA GLU A 303 0.42 1.76 10.61
C GLU A 303 0.68 0.94 9.33
N SER A 304 0.01 -0.19 9.17
CA SER A 304 0.17 -1.09 8.02
C SER A 304 -0.97 -0.96 7.00
N ALA A 305 -2.22 -0.83 7.48
CA ALA A 305 -3.41 -0.86 6.62
C ALA A 305 -3.86 0.52 6.15
N ALA A 306 -3.63 1.59 6.94
CA ALA A 306 -4.00 2.93 6.54
C ALA A 306 -2.93 3.54 5.61
N VAL A 307 -3.40 4.25 4.59
CA VAL A 307 -2.54 4.86 3.56
C VAL A 307 -2.82 6.36 3.42
N PRO A 308 -1.84 7.18 3.04
CA PRO A 308 -2.11 8.56 2.65
C PRO A 308 -2.97 8.57 1.39
N LEU A 309 -3.90 9.52 1.29
CA LEU A 309 -4.67 9.77 0.08
C LEU A 309 -4.96 11.27 -0.05
N ILE A 310 -4.40 11.87 -1.08
CA ILE A 310 -4.50 13.30 -1.37
C ILE A 310 -4.91 13.47 -2.83
N MET A 311 -5.84 14.37 -3.10
CA MET A 311 -6.26 14.73 -4.44
C MET A 311 -6.16 16.25 -4.62
N ALA A 312 -5.69 16.72 -5.78
CA ALA A 312 -5.65 18.14 -6.12
C ALA A 312 -5.85 18.35 -7.62
N GLY A 313 -6.10 19.60 -8.02
CA GLY A 313 -6.26 20.00 -9.42
C GLY A 313 -7.67 20.49 -9.76
N PRO A 314 -8.02 20.60 -11.05
CA PRO A 314 -9.29 21.13 -11.49
C PRO A 314 -10.51 20.41 -10.89
N ASP A 315 -11.50 21.18 -10.43
CA ASP A 315 -12.76 20.72 -9.82
C ASP A 315 -12.58 19.93 -8.49
N VAL A 316 -11.38 19.89 -7.89
CA VAL A 316 -11.13 19.30 -6.57
C VAL A 316 -11.35 20.36 -5.49
N PRO A 317 -12.14 20.09 -4.42
CA PRO A 317 -12.28 21.03 -3.31
C PRO A 317 -10.95 21.34 -2.63
N VAL A 318 -10.63 22.63 -2.49
CA VAL A 318 -9.35 23.09 -1.90
C VAL A 318 -9.45 23.15 -0.37
N GLY A 319 -8.43 22.66 0.31
CA GLY A 319 -8.33 22.68 1.78
C GLY A 319 -9.36 21.78 2.47
N LYS A 320 -10.00 20.87 1.75
CA LYS A 320 -11.00 19.96 2.31
C LYS A 320 -10.34 18.77 3.00
N VAL A 321 -10.88 18.41 4.16
CA VAL A 321 -10.58 17.15 4.86
C VAL A 321 -11.82 16.27 4.80
N VAL A 322 -11.68 15.05 4.35
CA VAL A 322 -12.75 14.04 4.23
C VAL A 322 -12.51 12.95 5.27
N GLU A 323 -13.49 12.73 6.13
CA GLU A 323 -13.44 11.69 7.17
C GLU A 323 -14.21 10.40 6.78
N THR A 324 -14.94 10.42 5.68
CA THR A 324 -15.56 9.21 5.12
C THR A 324 -14.49 8.16 4.85
N PRO A 325 -14.62 6.93 5.37
CA PRO A 325 -13.69 5.87 5.05
C PRO A 325 -13.67 5.56 3.55
N VAL A 326 -12.47 5.48 2.98
CA VAL A 326 -12.24 5.18 1.55
C VAL A 326 -11.22 4.06 1.40
N SER A 327 -11.23 3.44 0.24
CA SER A 327 -10.46 2.25 -0.06
C SER A 327 -9.73 2.39 -1.39
N LEU A 328 -8.62 1.68 -1.60
CA LEU A 328 -7.88 1.75 -2.86
C LEU A 328 -8.68 1.23 -4.07
N VAL A 329 -9.71 0.39 -3.89
CA VAL A 329 -10.62 0.01 -5.00
C VAL A 329 -11.44 1.20 -5.53
N ASP A 330 -11.60 2.26 -4.74
CA ASP A 330 -12.25 3.52 -5.15
C ASP A 330 -11.46 4.23 -6.26
N SER A 331 -10.19 3.87 -6.45
CA SER A 331 -9.35 4.46 -7.49
C SER A 331 -9.85 4.13 -8.91
N CYS A 332 -10.41 2.96 -9.16
CA CYS A 332 -10.85 2.57 -10.51
C CYS A 332 -11.94 3.49 -11.08
N PRO A 333 -13.11 3.67 -10.41
CA PRO A 333 -14.11 4.63 -10.89
C PRO A 333 -13.59 6.08 -10.89
N THR A 334 -12.69 6.41 -9.95
CA THR A 334 -12.08 7.74 -9.87
C THR A 334 -11.19 8.05 -11.08
N ILE A 335 -10.36 7.11 -11.50
CA ILE A 335 -9.46 7.25 -12.66
C ILE A 335 -10.29 7.41 -13.95
N ALA A 336 -11.29 6.56 -14.15
CA ALA A 336 -12.14 6.64 -15.35
C ALA A 336 -12.92 7.96 -15.42
N GLU A 337 -13.51 8.39 -14.31
CA GLU A 337 -14.23 9.67 -14.24
C GLU A 337 -13.31 10.87 -14.50
N ALA A 338 -12.05 10.81 -14.04
CA ALA A 338 -11.07 11.88 -14.24
C ALA A 338 -10.88 12.22 -15.73
N VAL A 339 -10.76 11.20 -16.57
CA VAL A 339 -10.55 11.36 -18.03
C VAL A 339 -11.86 11.39 -18.84
N GLY A 340 -13.00 11.17 -18.18
CA GLY A 340 -14.33 11.16 -18.82
C GLY A 340 -14.60 9.89 -19.62
N ALA A 341 -14.01 8.76 -19.26
CA ALA A 341 -14.29 7.47 -19.83
C ALA A 341 -15.67 6.95 -19.38
N ASP A 342 -16.40 6.36 -20.30
CA ASP A 342 -17.72 5.75 -20.03
C ASP A 342 -17.51 4.27 -19.69
N VAL A 343 -17.28 3.99 -18.41
CA VAL A 343 -17.05 2.65 -17.88
C VAL A 343 -18.07 2.35 -16.79
N ASP A 344 -18.69 1.19 -16.88
CA ASP A 344 -19.62 0.70 -15.86
C ASP A 344 -18.85 -0.07 -14.77
N PHE A 345 -18.81 0.50 -13.57
CA PHE A 345 -18.22 -0.11 -12.37
C PHE A 345 -19.28 -0.63 -11.38
N SER A 346 -20.54 -0.78 -11.80
CA SER A 346 -21.65 -1.17 -10.91
C SER A 346 -21.49 -2.56 -10.27
N ASP A 347 -20.65 -3.41 -10.86
CA ASP A 347 -20.30 -4.75 -10.33
C ASP A 347 -19.03 -4.74 -9.44
N GLN A 348 -18.45 -3.57 -9.19
CA GLN A 348 -17.25 -3.38 -8.39
C GLN A 348 -17.58 -2.66 -7.07
N PRO A 349 -16.81 -2.90 -6.00
CA PRO A 349 -17.08 -2.32 -4.68
C PRO A 349 -16.69 -0.84 -4.55
N GLY A 350 -15.92 -0.30 -5.50
CA GLY A 350 -15.39 1.06 -5.45
C GLY A 350 -16.43 2.13 -5.71
N GLN A 351 -16.24 3.31 -5.10
CA GLN A 351 -17.00 4.53 -5.34
C GLN A 351 -16.04 5.67 -5.71
N SER A 352 -16.45 6.54 -6.65
CA SER A 352 -15.60 7.67 -7.06
C SER A 352 -15.20 8.57 -5.88
N LEU A 353 -13.90 8.76 -5.72
CA LEU A 353 -13.33 9.67 -4.71
C LEU A 353 -13.74 11.14 -4.99
N TRP A 354 -14.01 11.49 -6.28
CA TRP A 354 -14.53 12.82 -6.63
C TRP A 354 -15.92 13.03 -6.06
N GLU A 355 -16.79 12.02 -6.14
CA GLU A 355 -18.13 12.07 -5.55
C GLU A 355 -18.06 12.18 -4.03
N ILE A 356 -17.23 11.36 -3.39
CA ILE A 356 -17.03 11.38 -1.93
C ILE A 356 -16.49 12.74 -1.50
N ALA A 357 -15.48 13.29 -2.20
CA ALA A 357 -14.91 14.59 -1.89
C ALA A 357 -15.92 15.74 -2.02
N ASN A 358 -16.89 15.64 -2.91
CA ASN A 358 -17.91 16.67 -3.12
C ASN A 358 -19.18 16.46 -2.29
N SER A 359 -19.26 15.36 -1.54
CA SER A 359 -20.41 15.05 -0.67
C SER A 359 -20.12 15.41 0.80
N PRO A 360 -21.15 15.50 1.66
CA PRO A 360 -20.97 15.43 3.11
C PRO A 360 -20.35 14.08 3.51
N ASP A 361 -19.70 14.04 4.68
CA ASP A 361 -19.19 12.77 5.22
C ASP A 361 -20.29 11.73 5.36
N GLN A 362 -19.98 10.51 4.93
CA GLN A 362 -20.89 9.38 4.87
C GLN A 362 -20.52 8.33 5.92
N ASP A 363 -21.50 7.60 6.38
CA ASP A 363 -21.31 6.39 7.16
C ASP A 363 -21.05 5.23 6.19
N ARG A 364 -19.77 4.99 5.90
CA ARG A 364 -19.29 3.96 4.97
C ARG A 364 -18.37 3.00 5.70
N THR A 365 -18.42 1.74 5.32
CA THR A 365 -17.50 0.70 5.81
C THR A 365 -16.58 0.28 4.68
N VAL A 366 -15.28 0.28 4.94
CA VAL A 366 -14.26 -0.25 4.02
C VAL A 366 -13.78 -1.62 4.47
N PHE A 367 -13.27 -2.39 3.51
CA PHE A 367 -12.85 -3.77 3.68
C PHE A 367 -11.39 -3.95 3.26
N SER A 368 -10.65 -4.77 4.01
CA SER A 368 -9.30 -5.23 3.69
C SER A 368 -9.15 -6.70 4.07
N GLU A 369 -8.31 -7.43 3.37
CA GLU A 369 -8.09 -8.84 3.57
C GLU A 369 -6.62 -9.23 3.42
N TYR A 370 -6.20 -10.32 4.08
CA TYR A 370 -4.83 -10.79 4.03
C TYR A 370 -4.79 -12.32 4.06
N HIS A 371 -4.12 -12.91 3.05
CA HIS A 371 -4.02 -14.36 2.85
C HIS A 371 -2.59 -14.82 2.64
N ALA A 372 -1.61 -13.98 3.00
CA ALA A 372 -0.25 -14.10 2.51
C ALA A 372 0.75 -14.53 3.59
N VAL A 373 1.99 -14.39 3.25
CA VAL A 373 3.19 -14.79 4.01
C VAL A 373 3.12 -14.45 5.51
N GLY A 374 3.49 -15.41 6.36
CA GLY A 374 3.52 -15.27 7.82
C GLY A 374 2.17 -15.43 8.53
N SER A 375 1.05 -15.43 7.79
CA SER A 375 -0.27 -15.75 8.34
C SER A 375 -0.61 -17.23 8.12
N LYS A 376 -1.11 -17.90 9.17
CA LYS A 376 -1.59 -19.28 9.03
C LYS A 376 -2.93 -19.33 8.28
N ASP A 377 -3.85 -18.48 8.68
CA ASP A 377 -5.19 -18.37 8.13
C ASP A 377 -5.48 -16.94 7.67
N ALA A 378 -6.58 -16.75 6.95
CA ALA A 378 -6.99 -15.46 6.45
C ALA A 378 -7.31 -14.46 7.57
N ILE A 379 -7.07 -13.19 7.30
CA ILE A 379 -7.38 -12.07 8.18
C ILE A 379 -8.22 -11.07 7.39
N TYR A 380 -9.32 -10.60 7.98
CA TYR A 380 -10.23 -9.64 7.36
C TYR A 380 -10.44 -8.43 8.27
N MET A 381 -10.50 -7.25 7.69
CA MET A 381 -10.78 -6.00 8.41
C MET A 381 -12.02 -5.32 7.84
N LEU A 382 -12.87 -4.86 8.74
CA LEU A 382 -13.90 -3.87 8.45
C LEU A 382 -13.65 -2.62 9.26
N ARG A 383 -13.73 -1.43 8.62
CA ARG A 383 -13.51 -0.13 9.23
C ARG A 383 -14.63 0.83 8.82
N ASP A 384 -15.44 1.28 9.80
CA ASP A 384 -16.36 2.40 9.65
C ASP A 384 -15.77 3.69 10.25
N ARG A 385 -16.53 4.76 10.44
CA ARG A 385 -16.01 6.03 10.99
C ARG A 385 -15.49 5.94 12.43
N GLN A 386 -15.92 4.96 13.20
CA GLN A 386 -15.62 4.88 14.63
C GLN A 386 -14.85 3.61 15.00
N TYR A 387 -15.27 2.48 14.45
CA TYR A 387 -14.74 1.19 14.87
C TYR A 387 -13.95 0.51 13.77
N LYS A 388 -12.94 -0.23 14.19
CA LYS A 388 -12.22 -1.21 13.39
C LYS A 388 -12.43 -2.59 13.97
N TYR A 389 -12.93 -3.50 13.17
CA TYR A 389 -13.09 -4.92 13.46
C TYR A 389 -12.10 -5.72 12.64
N VAL A 390 -11.38 -6.64 13.29
CA VAL A 390 -10.45 -7.56 12.61
C VAL A 390 -10.87 -8.98 12.94
N HIS A 391 -11.24 -9.73 11.91
CA HIS A 391 -11.57 -11.14 11.99
C HIS A 391 -10.36 -11.97 11.59
N TYR A 392 -9.98 -12.92 12.45
CA TYR A 392 -8.94 -13.90 12.18
C TYR A 392 -9.62 -15.27 12.06
N VAL A 393 -9.49 -15.94 10.93
CA VAL A 393 -10.05 -17.29 10.78
C VAL A 393 -9.37 -18.23 11.78
N ASN A 394 -10.20 -19.02 12.51
CA ASN A 394 -9.77 -19.91 13.60
C ASN A 394 -9.11 -19.27 14.83
N GLU A 395 -9.11 -17.94 14.97
CA GLU A 395 -8.53 -17.24 16.11
C GLU A 395 -9.49 -16.14 16.61
N PRO A 396 -9.30 -15.62 17.84
CA PRO A 396 -10.16 -14.55 18.36
C PRO A 396 -10.14 -13.30 17.48
N PRO A 397 -11.27 -12.59 17.28
CA PRO A 397 -11.27 -11.31 16.60
C PRO A 397 -10.70 -10.20 17.50
N GLN A 398 -10.47 -9.02 16.92
CA GLN A 398 -10.15 -7.78 17.63
C GLN A 398 -11.15 -6.69 17.28
N LEU A 399 -11.40 -5.76 18.21
CA LEU A 399 -12.25 -4.59 18.03
C LEU A 399 -11.62 -3.35 18.67
N PHE A 400 -11.45 -2.28 17.88
CA PHE A 400 -10.90 -1.01 18.35
C PHE A 400 -11.87 0.14 18.09
N ASN A 401 -11.90 1.12 19.00
CA ASN A 401 -12.61 2.39 18.79
C ASN A 401 -11.60 3.48 18.45
N LEU A 402 -11.40 3.76 17.18
CA LEU A 402 -10.34 4.66 16.70
C LEU A 402 -10.61 6.16 17.00
N VAL A 403 -11.80 6.52 17.44
CA VAL A 403 -12.10 7.89 17.93
C VAL A 403 -11.51 8.12 19.32
N THR A 404 -11.54 7.10 20.20
CA THR A 404 -11.06 7.20 21.58
C THR A 404 -9.72 6.52 21.83
N ASP A 405 -9.26 5.73 20.89
CA ASP A 405 -8.04 4.92 20.93
C ASP A 405 -7.46 4.81 19.51
N PRO A 406 -6.98 5.91 18.91
CA PRO A 406 -6.44 5.91 17.56
C PRO A 406 -5.19 5.04 17.41
N ASP A 407 -4.49 4.78 18.50
CA ASP A 407 -3.29 3.95 18.55
C ASP A 407 -3.57 2.45 18.73
N GLU A 408 -4.85 2.04 18.77
CA GLU A 408 -5.27 0.62 18.89
C GLU A 408 -4.60 -0.12 20.07
N CYS A 409 -4.50 0.55 21.22
CA CYS A 409 -3.89 0.00 22.42
C CYS A 409 -4.88 -0.82 23.28
N ARG A 410 -6.19 -0.67 23.04
CA ARG A 410 -7.25 -1.29 23.84
C ARG A 410 -8.19 -2.10 22.98
N ASP A 411 -8.00 -3.41 22.99
CA ASP A 411 -8.93 -4.33 22.36
C ASP A 411 -10.24 -4.44 23.17
N LEU A 412 -11.34 -4.14 22.51
CA LEU A 412 -12.69 -4.11 23.12
C LEU A 412 -13.44 -5.44 22.98
N VAL A 413 -12.83 -6.48 22.38
CA VAL A 413 -13.50 -7.74 22.07
C VAL A 413 -14.14 -8.43 23.28
N THR A 414 -13.52 -8.33 24.45
CA THR A 414 -14.04 -8.91 25.69
C THR A 414 -14.96 -7.99 26.47
N ASN A 415 -15.17 -6.74 26.02
CA ASN A 415 -16.00 -5.77 26.72
C ASN A 415 -17.49 -6.05 26.50
N PRO A 416 -18.28 -6.35 27.56
CA PRO A 416 -19.70 -6.68 27.40
C PRO A 416 -20.54 -5.58 26.71
N ASN A 417 -20.13 -4.33 26.84
CA ASN A 417 -20.84 -3.20 26.23
C ASN A 417 -20.68 -3.10 24.71
N HIS A 418 -19.74 -3.87 24.13
CA HIS A 418 -19.42 -3.82 22.70
C HIS A 418 -19.84 -5.10 21.96
N GLN A 419 -20.50 -6.05 22.62
CA GLN A 419 -20.89 -7.33 22.00
C GLN A 419 -21.87 -7.16 20.84
N SER A 420 -22.77 -6.17 20.92
CA SER A 420 -23.68 -5.86 19.81
C SER A 420 -22.95 -5.31 18.58
N ILE A 421 -21.90 -4.53 18.80
CA ILE A 421 -21.06 -3.98 17.73
C ILE A 421 -20.28 -5.12 17.06
N LEU A 422 -19.66 -6.00 17.84
CA LEU A 422 -18.98 -7.20 17.33
C LEU A 422 -19.91 -8.04 16.45
N HIS A 423 -21.11 -8.31 16.92
CA HIS A 423 -22.08 -9.10 16.16
C HIS A 423 -22.51 -8.42 14.85
N ASP A 424 -22.69 -7.10 14.86
CA ASP A 424 -23.02 -6.33 13.66
C ASP A 424 -21.88 -6.39 12.62
N PHE A 425 -20.63 -6.19 13.04
CA PHE A 425 -19.48 -6.31 12.14
C PHE A 425 -19.29 -7.73 11.58
N ASP A 426 -19.50 -8.75 12.41
CA ASP A 426 -19.45 -10.14 11.96
C ASP A 426 -20.54 -10.43 10.90
N GLN A 427 -21.75 -9.90 11.10
CA GLN A 427 -22.81 -9.99 10.09
C GLN A 427 -22.47 -9.26 8.80
N ARG A 428 -21.90 -8.06 8.88
CA ARG A 428 -21.44 -7.31 7.68
C ARG A 428 -20.35 -8.05 6.94
N LEU A 429 -19.38 -8.66 7.62
CA LEU A 429 -18.34 -9.48 7.00
C LEU A 429 -18.97 -10.66 6.23
N ASN A 430 -19.90 -11.37 6.86
CA ASN A 430 -20.58 -12.51 6.23
C ASN A 430 -21.52 -12.10 5.07
N GLN A 431 -21.85 -10.82 4.90
CA GLN A 431 -22.53 -10.30 3.71
C GLN A 431 -21.55 -10.06 2.54
N ILE A 432 -20.28 -9.82 2.81
CA ILE A 432 -19.24 -9.62 1.80
C ILE A 432 -18.75 -10.97 1.27
N LEU A 433 -18.44 -11.91 2.17
CA LEU A 433 -17.89 -13.22 1.84
C LEU A 433 -18.15 -14.25 2.98
N ASP A 434 -17.93 -15.54 2.69
CA ASP A 434 -17.77 -16.57 3.71
C ASP A 434 -16.29 -16.67 4.09
N PRO A 435 -15.88 -16.21 5.31
CA PRO A 435 -14.47 -16.16 5.69
C PRO A 435 -13.76 -17.52 5.67
N ALA A 436 -14.45 -18.58 6.04
CA ALA A 436 -13.88 -19.92 6.07
C ALA A 436 -13.72 -20.51 4.66
N ALA A 437 -14.73 -20.34 3.80
CA ALA A 437 -14.67 -20.82 2.42
C ALA A 437 -13.59 -20.10 1.61
N VAL A 438 -13.43 -18.77 1.77
CA VAL A 438 -12.38 -18.00 1.09
C VAL A 438 -11.00 -18.39 1.61
N ASN A 439 -10.84 -18.61 2.93
CA ASN A 439 -9.59 -19.11 3.49
C ASN A 439 -9.19 -20.47 2.87
N GLU A 440 -10.12 -21.40 2.76
CA GLU A 440 -9.88 -22.72 2.16
C GLU A 440 -9.49 -22.61 0.68
N GLN A 441 -10.16 -21.74 -0.08
CA GLN A 441 -9.82 -21.49 -1.49
C GLN A 441 -8.40 -20.92 -1.63
N ALA A 442 -8.02 -19.95 -0.79
CA ALA A 442 -6.68 -19.39 -0.80
C ALA A 442 -5.61 -20.44 -0.50
N HIS A 443 -5.85 -21.32 0.49
CA HIS A 443 -4.96 -22.45 0.81
C HIS A 443 -4.82 -23.42 -0.36
N GLN A 444 -5.92 -23.76 -1.02
CA GLN A 444 -5.91 -24.65 -2.18
C GLN A 444 -5.09 -24.05 -3.32
N ASP A 445 -5.36 -22.79 -3.72
CA ASP A 445 -4.67 -22.13 -4.82
C ASP A 445 -3.17 -21.96 -4.52
N GLN A 446 -2.80 -21.66 -3.26
CA GLN A 446 -1.41 -21.55 -2.82
C GLN A 446 -0.71 -22.93 -2.86
N THR A 447 -1.39 -24.00 -2.46
CA THR A 447 -0.88 -25.38 -2.58
C THR A 447 -0.62 -25.74 -4.04
N GLU A 448 -1.57 -25.45 -4.94
CA GLU A 448 -1.40 -25.66 -6.37
C GLU A 448 -0.24 -24.82 -6.96
N CYS A 449 -0.04 -23.60 -6.45
CA CYS A 449 1.11 -22.77 -6.83
C CYS A 449 2.43 -23.42 -6.42
N ILE A 450 2.53 -23.96 -5.21
CA ILE A 450 3.70 -24.70 -4.74
C ILE A 450 3.96 -25.92 -5.64
N GLU A 451 2.94 -26.72 -5.95
CA GLU A 451 3.08 -27.91 -6.81
C GLU A 451 3.55 -27.54 -8.23
N ARG A 452 2.98 -26.50 -8.84
CA ARG A 452 3.43 -25.98 -10.16
C ARG A 452 4.89 -25.52 -10.16
N ASN A 453 5.44 -25.15 -9.00
CA ASN A 453 6.82 -24.71 -8.83
C ASN A 453 7.77 -25.82 -8.35
N GLY A 454 7.38 -27.09 -8.51
CA GLY A 454 8.23 -28.26 -8.23
C GLY A 454 8.00 -28.89 -6.86
N GLY A 455 6.94 -28.51 -6.16
CA GLY A 455 6.58 -28.99 -4.84
C GLY A 455 7.32 -28.30 -3.70
N GLU A 456 6.84 -28.52 -2.48
CA GLU A 456 7.33 -27.83 -1.29
C GLU A 456 8.85 -27.98 -1.07
N THR A 457 9.41 -29.16 -1.31
CA THR A 457 10.85 -29.41 -1.17
C THR A 457 11.69 -28.53 -2.10
N ALA A 458 11.27 -28.36 -3.34
CA ALA A 458 11.97 -27.51 -4.32
C ALA A 458 11.83 -26.02 -3.96
N VAL A 459 10.64 -25.61 -3.53
CA VAL A 459 10.37 -24.23 -3.11
C VAL A 459 11.20 -23.86 -1.89
N ARG A 460 11.27 -24.73 -0.86
CA ARG A 460 12.12 -24.52 0.32
C ARG A 460 13.60 -24.45 -0.05
N ALA A 461 14.06 -25.31 -0.95
CA ALA A 461 15.46 -25.34 -1.39
C ALA A 461 15.85 -24.08 -2.20
N ARG A 462 14.92 -23.50 -2.98
CA ARG A 462 15.13 -22.23 -3.69
C ARG A 462 15.24 -21.05 -2.73
N GLY A 463 14.46 -21.06 -1.67
CA GLY A 463 14.39 -19.98 -0.71
C GLY A 463 13.56 -18.80 -1.20
N ALA A 464 13.74 -17.65 -0.55
CA ALA A 464 13.10 -16.36 -0.90
C ALA A 464 14.15 -15.28 -1.15
N PHE A 465 13.71 -14.16 -1.74
CA PHE A 465 14.49 -12.92 -1.84
C PHE A 465 13.90 -11.87 -0.88
N ASP A 466 14.75 -10.97 -0.39
CA ASP A 466 14.32 -9.95 0.56
C ASP A 466 13.48 -8.85 -0.10
N ASN A 467 13.97 -8.34 -1.24
CA ASN A 467 13.38 -7.23 -1.98
C ASN A 467 13.42 -7.55 -3.47
N SER A 468 12.41 -7.12 -4.21
CA SER A 468 12.40 -7.24 -5.68
C SER A 468 13.53 -6.38 -6.27
N PRO A 469 14.40 -6.95 -7.12
CA PRO A 469 15.48 -6.19 -7.76
C PRO A 469 14.91 -5.14 -8.71
N VAL A 470 15.57 -4.00 -8.81
CA VAL A 470 15.24 -3.01 -9.86
C VAL A 470 15.58 -3.55 -11.26
N PRO A 471 14.97 -3.02 -12.33
CA PRO A 471 15.28 -3.47 -13.68
C PRO A 471 16.78 -3.48 -13.97
N GLY A 472 17.28 -4.64 -14.44
CA GLY A 472 18.70 -4.87 -14.73
C GLY A 472 19.51 -5.50 -13.59
N GLU A 473 18.96 -5.65 -12.39
CA GLU A 473 19.58 -6.41 -11.28
C GLU A 473 19.14 -7.87 -11.27
N VAL A 474 19.96 -8.72 -10.65
CA VAL A 474 19.67 -10.15 -10.48
C VAL A 474 19.15 -10.40 -9.06
N PRO A 475 18.05 -11.15 -8.87
CA PRO A 475 17.51 -11.46 -7.57
C PRO A 475 18.48 -12.31 -6.74
N ALA A 476 18.65 -11.97 -5.47
CA ALA A 476 19.47 -12.72 -4.52
C ALA A 476 18.58 -13.60 -3.65
N PHE A 477 18.46 -14.89 -4.00
CA PHE A 477 17.73 -15.86 -3.20
C PHE A 477 18.53 -16.27 -1.96
N ARG A 478 17.81 -16.46 -0.85
CA ARG A 478 18.33 -16.96 0.41
C ARG A 478 17.47 -18.13 0.89
N VAL A 479 18.13 -19.19 1.33
CA VAL A 479 17.49 -20.31 2.01
C VAL A 479 17.30 -19.91 3.48
N HIS A 480 16.09 -20.09 4.00
CA HIS A 480 15.67 -19.74 5.36
C HIS A 480 15.53 -20.95 6.26
#